data_de3dbd7e2515241f665da93bf8913c47
#
_entry.id   de3dbd7e2515241f665da93bf8913c47
#
_cell.length_a   1.000
_cell.length_b   1.000
_cell.length_c   1.000
_cell.angle_alpha   90.00
_cell.angle_beta   90.00
_cell.angle_gamma   90.00
#
_symmetry.space_group_name_H-M   'P 1'
#
loop_
_entity.id
_entity.type
_entity.pdbx_description
1 polymer ?
#
loop_
_entity_poly.entity_id
_entity_poly.type
_entity_poly.pdbx_seq_one_letter_code
_entity_poly.pdbx_strand_id
1 'polypeptide(L)'
;MKRTILLSISLSLCLLLGSTFAQSRKDVRQYYYWVNQAELSICDDNLLVADSLYTTAFSIKKPLAREMRTAYWVAVQTENNEIILQIAKCRIELGDEGLANSYQYMSPHFDTVVYQQLLDIEAQTIKTYCVKFDTILEHIIERDQRYRIQGMGRSPEQFALDDENRKLIKQFYHEYPDFNEYMAGFYYMGMLGVVLLHAVQTDHYDLQPLLRKKVMAGIFPADKYMEFEAWWEDVHPGKEHHYGSGLNNIYYIGNTLFVEQPDNLKQIDKNREKLGLAETWQDAVKKRVWECEHNTSFITGSRQSRIFGDEEDDAAEVARLKQEIDAEHAAGDFHRMYYEKGSKVSE
;
A
#
# COMPACT_ATOMS: atom_id res chain seq x y z
N MET A 1 19.40 37.72 5.01
CA MET A 1 18.50 37.95 3.87
C MET A 1 18.47 36.84 2.81
N LYS A 2 18.81 35.60 3.13
CA LYS A 2 18.71 34.45 2.15
C LYS A 2 17.69 33.37 2.50
N ARG A 3 16.91 33.51 3.59
CA ARG A 3 15.88 32.57 4.02
C ARG A 3 14.44 32.88 3.56
N THR A 4 14.20 34.06 2.99
CA THR A 4 12.86 34.56 2.67
C THR A 4 12.39 34.21 1.25
N ILE A 5 13.25 33.70 0.37
CA ILE A 5 12.89 33.42 -1.05
C ILE A 5 12.40 31.96 -1.24
N LEU A 6 12.73 31.03 -0.34
CA LEU A 6 12.25 29.65 -0.39
C LEU A 6 10.79 29.48 0.09
N LEU A 7 10.28 30.42 0.90
CA LEU A 7 8.93 30.37 1.47
C LEU A 7 7.81 30.71 0.48
N SER A 8 8.10 31.40 -0.62
CA SER A 8 7.06 31.81 -1.58
C SER A 8 6.77 30.76 -2.67
N ILE A 9 7.61 29.75 -2.83
CA ILE A 9 7.42 28.69 -3.86
C ILE A 9 6.55 27.56 -3.35
N SER A 10 6.52 27.28 -2.04
CA SER A 10 5.72 26.18 -1.46
C SER A 10 4.24 26.47 -1.39
N LEU A 11 3.82 27.73 -1.19
CA LEU A 11 2.39 28.09 -1.08
C LEU A 11 1.64 28.06 -2.41
N SER A 12 2.32 28.15 -3.54
CA SER A 12 1.72 28.07 -4.88
C SER A 12 1.48 26.64 -5.35
N LEU A 13 2.09 25.64 -4.73
CA LEU A 13 2.04 24.24 -5.19
C LEU A 13 0.67 23.59 -4.91
N CYS A 14 0.03 23.92 -3.80
CA CYS A 14 -1.28 23.36 -3.45
C CYS A 14 -2.45 23.94 -4.30
N LEU A 15 -2.29 25.12 -4.90
CA LEU A 15 -3.35 25.77 -5.70
C LEU A 15 -3.35 25.36 -7.18
N LEU A 16 -2.31 24.71 -7.68
CA LEU A 16 -2.20 24.26 -9.08
C LEU A 16 -2.74 22.84 -9.31
N LEU A 17 -3.18 22.13 -8.28
CA LEU A 17 -3.64 20.74 -8.38
C LEU A 17 -5.12 20.61 -8.80
N GLY A 18 -5.75 21.66 -9.28
CA GLY A 18 -7.16 21.67 -9.64
C GLY A 18 -7.51 21.19 -11.04
N SER A 19 -6.61 20.65 -11.84
CA SER A 19 -6.97 20.23 -13.20
C SER A 19 -6.11 19.09 -13.75
N THR A 20 -6.81 18.05 -14.15
CA THR A 20 -6.45 16.90 -14.98
C THR A 20 -5.63 15.78 -14.31
N PHE A 21 -6.32 14.70 -13.96
CA PHE A 21 -5.76 13.43 -13.49
C PHE A 21 -4.96 12.63 -14.53
N ALA A 22 -4.89 13.09 -15.77
CA ALA A 22 -4.10 12.45 -16.82
C ALA A 22 -2.64 12.91 -16.77
N GLN A 23 -1.89 12.37 -15.82
CA GLN A 23 -0.45 12.60 -15.77
C GLN A 23 0.28 11.79 -16.85
N SER A 24 1.41 12.33 -17.33
CA SER A 24 2.21 11.58 -18.28
C SER A 24 2.78 10.32 -17.60
N ARG A 25 2.94 9.23 -18.35
CA ARG A 25 3.59 8.01 -17.86
C ARG A 25 5.00 8.28 -17.29
N LYS A 26 5.66 9.31 -17.80
CA LYS A 26 6.97 9.75 -17.30
C LYS A 26 6.86 10.31 -15.89
N ASP A 27 5.87 11.14 -15.62
CA ASP A 27 5.67 11.75 -14.29
C ASP A 27 5.30 10.67 -13.25
N VAL A 28 4.44 9.70 -13.62
CA VAL A 28 4.10 8.57 -12.77
C VAL A 28 5.33 7.74 -12.39
N ARG A 29 6.20 7.45 -13.37
CA ARG A 29 7.47 6.74 -13.13
C ARG A 29 8.41 7.54 -12.23
N GLN A 30 8.54 8.84 -12.46
CA GLN A 30 9.39 9.72 -11.67
C GLN A 30 8.85 9.85 -10.24
N TYR A 31 7.54 9.94 -10.06
CA TYR A 31 6.89 9.91 -8.77
C TYR A 31 7.26 8.63 -7.99
N TYR A 32 7.02 7.44 -8.57
CA TYR A 32 7.33 6.18 -7.90
C TYR A 32 8.83 5.98 -7.67
N TYR A 33 9.69 6.56 -8.50
CA TYR A 33 11.13 6.57 -8.24
C TYR A 33 11.45 7.29 -6.93
N TRP A 34 10.93 8.50 -6.73
CA TRP A 34 11.19 9.27 -5.52
C TRP A 34 10.52 8.65 -4.29
N VAL A 35 9.32 8.10 -4.42
CA VAL A 35 8.66 7.33 -3.35
C VAL A 35 9.53 6.15 -2.93
N ASN A 36 10.02 5.35 -3.88
CA ASN A 36 10.89 4.20 -3.58
C ASN A 36 12.17 4.64 -2.86
N GLN A 37 12.83 5.72 -3.32
CA GLN A 37 14.03 6.24 -2.68
C GLN A 37 13.74 6.76 -1.25
N ALA A 38 12.59 7.37 -1.02
CA ALA A 38 12.17 7.79 0.32
C ALA A 38 12.00 6.58 1.25
N GLU A 39 11.30 5.55 0.79
CA GLU A 39 11.06 4.32 1.54
C GLU A 39 12.37 3.56 1.85
N LEU A 40 13.30 3.51 0.90
CA LEU A 40 14.64 2.94 1.13
C LEU A 40 15.45 3.76 2.15
N SER A 41 15.31 5.09 2.12
CA SER A 41 15.95 5.97 3.11
C SER A 41 15.40 5.75 4.52
N ILE A 42 14.12 5.38 4.67
CA ILE A 42 13.57 4.94 5.96
C ILE A 42 14.28 3.66 6.42
N CYS A 43 14.44 2.68 5.51
CA CYS A 43 15.14 1.44 5.82
C CYS A 43 16.63 1.63 6.20
N ASP A 44 17.22 2.75 5.79
CA ASP A 44 18.59 3.15 6.13
C ASP A 44 18.64 4.12 7.34
N ASP A 45 17.54 4.24 8.10
CA ASP A 45 17.38 5.12 9.27
C ASP A 45 17.64 6.61 8.97
N ASN A 46 17.45 7.03 7.70
CA ASN A 46 17.69 8.40 7.25
C ASN A 46 16.39 9.15 6.98
N LEU A 47 15.64 9.43 8.04
CA LEU A 47 14.30 10.03 7.95
C LEU A 47 14.31 11.45 7.36
N LEU A 48 15.34 12.25 7.58
CA LEU A 48 15.44 13.61 6.99
C LEU A 48 15.57 13.56 5.46
N VAL A 49 16.29 12.58 4.93
CA VAL A 49 16.36 12.34 3.48
C VAL A 49 15.03 11.84 2.97
N ALA A 50 14.39 10.89 3.68
CA ALA A 50 13.08 10.38 3.32
C ALA A 50 12.02 11.50 3.23
N ASP A 51 11.98 12.44 4.19
CA ASP A 51 11.08 13.59 4.19
C ASP A 51 11.26 14.48 2.95
N SER A 52 12.52 14.82 2.62
CA SER A 52 12.85 15.59 1.42
C SER A 52 12.46 14.89 0.11
N LEU A 53 12.63 13.56 0.04
CA LEU A 53 12.30 12.78 -1.15
C LEU A 53 10.78 12.63 -1.34
N TYR A 54 10.00 12.47 -0.25
CA TYR A 54 8.54 12.52 -0.32
C TYR A 54 8.04 13.88 -0.78
N THR A 55 8.61 14.97 -0.27
CA THR A 55 8.29 16.32 -0.73
C THR A 55 8.54 16.46 -2.25
N THR A 56 9.65 15.93 -2.75
CA THR A 56 9.95 15.90 -4.18
C THR A 56 8.93 15.08 -4.96
N ALA A 57 8.58 13.88 -4.49
CA ALA A 57 7.58 13.03 -5.14
C ALA A 57 6.22 13.73 -5.23
N PHE A 58 5.76 14.33 -4.13
CA PHE A 58 4.44 14.97 -4.05
C PHE A 58 4.35 16.27 -4.88
N SER A 59 5.50 16.88 -5.22
CA SER A 59 5.54 17.98 -6.19
C SER A 59 5.25 17.54 -7.63
N ILE A 60 5.45 16.26 -7.95
CA ILE A 60 5.22 15.71 -9.30
C ILE A 60 3.79 15.23 -9.46
N LYS A 61 3.24 14.57 -8.44
CA LYS A 61 1.93 13.93 -8.48
C LYS A 61 1.27 14.00 -7.11
N LYS A 62 -0.05 14.22 -7.09
CA LYS A 62 -0.86 14.07 -5.87
C LYS A 62 -0.71 12.63 -5.33
N PRO A 63 -0.27 12.44 -4.07
CA PRO A 63 0.01 11.13 -3.51
C PRO A 63 -1.27 10.31 -3.31
N LEU A 64 -1.14 8.98 -3.28
CA LEU A 64 -2.21 8.09 -2.85
C LEU A 64 -2.15 7.88 -1.32
N ALA A 65 -3.20 7.29 -0.75
CA ALA A 65 -3.37 7.19 0.70
C ALA A 65 -2.20 6.47 1.40
N ARG A 66 -1.64 5.42 0.78
CA ARG A 66 -0.51 4.69 1.35
C ARG A 66 0.72 5.57 1.52
N GLU A 67 1.14 6.23 0.44
CA GLU A 67 2.32 7.11 0.45
C GLU A 67 2.13 8.29 1.41
N MET A 68 0.92 8.86 1.49
CA MET A 68 0.61 9.92 2.47
C MET A 68 0.74 9.44 3.91
N ARG A 69 0.30 8.21 4.21
CA ARG A 69 0.43 7.66 5.57
C ARG A 69 1.88 7.52 5.98
N THR A 70 2.73 6.96 5.10
CA THR A 70 4.15 6.80 5.38
C THR A 70 4.86 8.15 5.51
N ALA A 71 4.61 9.06 4.57
CA ALA A 71 5.19 10.41 4.62
C ALA A 71 4.74 11.22 5.84
N TYR A 72 3.47 11.05 6.29
CA TYR A 72 2.99 11.68 7.53
C TYR A 72 3.77 11.18 8.74
N TRP A 73 3.97 9.86 8.85
CA TRP A 73 4.80 9.28 9.91
C TRP A 73 6.22 9.84 9.87
N VAL A 74 6.87 9.87 8.69
CA VAL A 74 8.22 10.45 8.53
C VAL A 74 8.24 11.90 8.99
N ALA A 75 7.31 12.73 8.53
CA ALA A 75 7.23 14.15 8.90
C ALA A 75 7.04 14.36 10.41
N VAL A 76 6.26 13.49 11.07
CA VAL A 76 6.09 13.50 12.53
C VAL A 76 7.42 13.16 13.23
N GLN A 77 8.16 12.15 12.76
CA GLN A 77 9.44 11.75 13.34
C GLN A 77 10.55 12.79 13.11
N THR A 78 10.48 13.56 12.03
CA THR A 78 11.43 14.63 11.69
C THR A 78 10.98 16.01 12.20
N GLU A 79 9.81 16.06 12.87
CA GLU A 79 9.23 17.32 13.38
C GLU A 79 9.00 18.39 12.29
N ASN A 80 8.73 17.96 11.05
CA ASN A 80 8.43 18.84 9.95
C ASN A 80 6.98 19.30 9.97
N ASN A 81 6.67 20.28 10.83
CA ASN A 81 5.31 20.74 11.09
C ASN A 81 4.58 21.22 9.82
N GLU A 82 5.28 21.82 8.85
CA GLU A 82 4.66 22.26 7.60
C GLU A 82 4.13 21.07 6.80
N ILE A 83 4.95 20.04 6.63
CA ILE A 83 4.57 18.82 5.89
C ILE A 83 3.50 18.03 6.64
N ILE A 84 3.56 17.92 7.98
CA ILE A 84 2.52 17.30 8.80
C ILE A 84 1.15 17.90 8.46
N LEU A 85 1.03 19.23 8.49
CA LEU A 85 -0.23 19.94 8.26
C LEU A 85 -0.71 19.85 6.79
N GLN A 86 0.22 19.85 5.83
CA GLN A 86 -0.13 19.69 4.42
C GLN A 86 -0.67 18.29 4.13
N ILE A 87 0.01 17.24 4.62
CA ILE A 87 -0.44 15.87 4.43
C ILE A 87 -1.76 15.62 5.16
N ALA A 88 -1.91 16.16 6.39
CA ALA A 88 -3.15 16.03 7.16
C ALA A 88 -4.37 16.55 6.39
N LYS A 89 -4.27 17.69 5.73
CA LYS A 89 -5.36 18.21 4.88
C LYS A 89 -5.76 17.22 3.81
N CYS A 90 -4.79 16.68 3.07
CA CYS A 90 -5.06 15.69 2.01
C CYS A 90 -5.67 14.40 2.56
N ARG A 91 -5.21 13.90 3.71
CA ARG A 91 -5.73 12.69 4.35
C ARG A 91 -7.18 12.87 4.84
N ILE A 92 -7.49 14.02 5.46
CA ILE A 92 -8.84 14.35 5.91
C ILE A 92 -9.80 14.52 4.72
N GLU A 93 -9.34 15.08 3.60
CA GLU A 93 -10.10 15.12 2.34
C GLU A 93 -10.48 13.73 1.84
N LEU A 94 -9.65 12.71 2.10
CA LEU A 94 -9.95 11.31 1.83
C LEU A 94 -10.86 10.64 2.87
N GLY A 95 -11.28 11.38 3.89
CA GLY A 95 -12.14 10.87 4.96
C GLY A 95 -11.37 10.15 6.08
N ASP A 96 -10.05 10.34 6.17
CA ASP A 96 -9.26 9.85 7.29
C ASP A 96 -9.50 10.76 8.50
N GLU A 97 -9.70 10.16 9.67
CA GLU A 97 -10.08 10.87 10.90
C GLU A 97 -9.09 10.53 12.03
N GLY A 98 -9.04 11.39 13.05
CA GLY A 98 -8.21 11.14 14.24
C GLY A 98 -6.72 11.37 14.02
N LEU A 99 -6.31 12.19 13.04
CA LEU A 99 -4.91 12.50 12.77
C LEU A 99 -4.26 13.28 13.92
N ALA A 100 -4.99 14.16 14.59
CA ALA A 100 -4.52 14.85 15.79
C ALA A 100 -4.15 13.84 16.89
N ASN A 101 -5.02 12.86 17.16
CA ASN A 101 -4.74 11.81 18.12
C ASN A 101 -3.53 10.95 17.66
N SER A 102 -3.46 10.59 16.38
CA SER A 102 -2.34 9.86 15.83
C SER A 102 -1.02 10.63 16.02
N TYR A 103 -1.02 11.93 15.78
CA TYR A 103 0.13 12.81 16.05
C TYR A 103 0.57 12.75 17.50
N GLN A 104 -0.37 12.83 18.45
CA GLN A 104 -0.08 12.77 19.88
C GLN A 104 0.66 11.49 20.29
N TYR A 105 0.30 10.34 19.70
CA TYR A 105 0.94 9.04 20.00
C TYR A 105 2.26 8.81 19.26
N MET A 106 2.43 9.39 18.08
CA MET A 106 3.59 9.14 17.24
C MET A 106 4.70 10.17 17.39
N SER A 107 4.39 11.39 17.87
CA SER A 107 5.36 12.47 17.96
C SER A 107 6.41 12.20 19.04
N PRO A 108 7.72 12.27 18.71
CA PRO A 108 8.79 12.20 19.70
C PRO A 108 8.73 13.35 20.72
N HIS A 109 8.36 14.53 20.22
CA HIS A 109 8.16 15.73 21.05
C HIS A 109 6.79 16.35 20.72
N PHE A 110 5.84 16.15 21.62
CA PHE A 110 4.48 16.63 21.43
C PHE A 110 4.40 18.16 21.45
N ASP A 111 3.99 18.74 20.29
CA ASP A 111 3.75 20.17 20.13
C ASP A 111 2.24 20.46 20.19
N THR A 112 1.80 21.17 21.23
CA THR A 112 0.40 21.53 21.44
C THR A 112 -0.14 22.46 20.35
N VAL A 113 0.70 23.27 19.72
CA VAL A 113 0.29 24.17 18.63
C VAL A 113 -0.03 23.36 17.37
N VAL A 114 0.83 22.41 17.00
CA VAL A 114 0.58 21.50 15.87
C VAL A 114 -0.66 20.66 16.11
N TYR A 115 -0.81 20.12 17.33
CA TYR A 115 -1.98 19.35 17.72
C TYR A 115 -3.29 20.17 17.55
N GLN A 116 -3.30 21.42 18.02
CA GLN A 116 -4.48 22.29 17.86
C GLN A 116 -4.76 22.59 16.40
N GLN A 117 -3.73 22.86 15.60
CA GLN A 117 -3.87 23.07 14.16
C GLN A 117 -4.44 21.84 13.44
N LEU A 118 -4.05 20.64 13.84
CA LEU A 118 -4.62 19.40 13.30
C LEU A 118 -6.10 19.26 13.64
N LEU A 119 -6.50 19.55 14.88
CA LEU A 119 -7.92 19.59 15.28
C LEU A 119 -8.72 20.62 14.47
N ASP A 120 -8.15 21.80 14.23
CA ASP A 120 -8.79 22.84 13.44
C ASP A 120 -8.96 22.42 11.97
N ILE A 121 -7.97 21.73 11.39
CA ILE A 121 -8.05 21.15 10.05
C ILE A 121 -9.13 20.08 9.99
N GLU A 122 -9.17 19.14 10.94
CA GLU A 122 -10.20 18.10 11.02
C GLU A 122 -11.61 18.70 11.10
N ALA A 123 -11.79 19.78 11.86
CA ALA A 123 -13.08 20.44 12.01
C ALA A 123 -13.55 21.20 10.74
N GLN A 124 -12.61 21.71 9.93
CA GLN A 124 -12.90 22.64 8.82
C GLN A 124 -12.83 21.97 7.44
N THR A 125 -12.08 20.87 7.28
CA THR A 125 -11.87 20.25 5.96
C THR A 125 -13.12 19.50 5.53
N ILE A 126 -13.63 19.83 4.35
CA ILE A 126 -14.77 19.16 3.73
C ILE A 126 -14.24 17.97 2.92
N LYS A 127 -14.89 16.81 3.10
CA LYS A 127 -14.61 15.60 2.30
C LYS A 127 -14.91 15.87 0.83
N THR A 128 -14.00 15.51 -0.05
CA THR A 128 -14.10 15.76 -1.49
C THR A 128 -14.68 14.59 -2.29
N TYR A 129 -14.85 13.42 -1.68
CA TYR A 129 -15.43 12.27 -2.36
C TYR A 129 -16.94 12.42 -2.58
N CYS A 130 -17.45 11.79 -3.64
CA CYS A 130 -18.82 11.95 -4.08
C CYS A 130 -19.75 10.91 -3.43
N VAL A 131 -20.82 11.35 -2.77
CA VAL A 131 -21.84 10.49 -2.13
C VAL A 131 -22.45 9.48 -3.12
N LYS A 132 -22.54 9.83 -4.41
CA LYS A 132 -23.01 8.89 -5.45
C LYS A 132 -22.13 7.63 -5.54
N PHE A 133 -20.81 7.80 -5.42
CA PHE A 133 -19.87 6.67 -5.44
C PHE A 133 -19.97 5.86 -4.16
N ASP A 134 -20.16 6.49 -3.01
CA ASP A 134 -20.35 5.79 -1.74
C ASP A 134 -21.52 4.81 -1.84
N THR A 135 -22.68 5.22 -2.32
CA THR A 135 -23.86 4.35 -2.46
C THR A 135 -23.61 3.16 -3.41
N ILE A 136 -22.89 3.38 -4.53
CA ILE A 136 -22.55 2.31 -5.46
C ILE A 136 -21.56 1.34 -4.83
N LEU A 137 -20.54 1.86 -4.16
CA LEU A 137 -19.50 1.06 -3.52
C LEU A 137 -20.04 0.29 -2.31
N GLU A 138 -20.91 0.89 -1.49
CA GLU A 138 -21.61 0.23 -0.40
C GLU A 138 -22.40 -0.98 -0.91
N HIS A 139 -23.14 -0.83 -2.00
CA HIS A 139 -23.88 -1.92 -2.60
C HIS A 139 -22.96 -3.09 -3.03
N ILE A 140 -21.84 -2.80 -3.67
CA ILE A 140 -20.85 -3.80 -4.08
C ILE A 140 -20.24 -4.49 -2.85
N ILE A 141 -19.86 -3.73 -1.82
CA ILE A 141 -19.25 -4.22 -0.57
C ILE A 141 -20.24 -5.08 0.21
N GLU A 142 -21.48 -4.63 0.37
CA GLU A 142 -22.55 -5.40 1.06
C GLU A 142 -22.73 -6.79 0.41
N ARG A 143 -22.78 -6.85 -0.91
CA ARG A 143 -22.91 -8.10 -1.66
C ARG A 143 -21.68 -9.00 -1.47
N ASP A 144 -20.48 -8.42 -1.49
CA ASP A 144 -19.24 -9.15 -1.26
C ASP A 144 -19.20 -9.79 0.13
N GLN A 145 -19.68 -9.09 1.15
CA GLN A 145 -19.61 -9.55 2.53
C GLN A 145 -20.82 -10.39 2.97
N ARG A 146 -21.89 -10.49 2.17
CA ARG A 146 -23.19 -11.02 2.57
C ARG A 146 -23.15 -12.40 3.23
N TYR A 147 -22.47 -13.35 2.64
CA TYR A 147 -22.35 -14.70 3.19
C TYR A 147 -21.03 -14.89 3.96
N ARG A 148 -20.02 -14.03 3.74
CA ARG A 148 -18.74 -14.11 4.44
C ARG A 148 -18.86 -13.81 5.92
N ILE A 149 -19.64 -12.81 6.31
CA ILE A 149 -19.92 -12.50 7.73
C ILE A 149 -20.67 -13.63 8.45
N GLN A 150 -21.28 -14.57 7.72
CA GLN A 150 -21.93 -15.76 8.25
C GLN A 150 -21.02 -16.99 8.23
N GLY A 151 -19.74 -16.86 7.91
CA GLY A 151 -18.80 -17.97 7.76
C GLY A 151 -18.98 -18.78 6.47
N MET A 152 -19.83 -18.32 5.54
CA MET A 152 -20.16 -18.99 4.28
C MET A 152 -19.43 -18.40 3.06
N GLY A 153 -18.24 -17.83 3.25
CA GLY A 153 -17.49 -17.13 2.21
C GLY A 153 -17.07 -18.00 1.01
N ARG A 154 -17.12 -19.31 1.14
CA ARG A 154 -16.83 -20.26 0.05
C ARG A 154 -18.10 -20.99 -0.46
N SER A 155 -19.28 -20.47 -0.17
CA SER A 155 -20.52 -21.06 -0.67
C SER A 155 -20.74 -20.74 -2.16
N PRO A 156 -21.49 -21.60 -2.90
CA PRO A 156 -21.86 -21.32 -4.29
C PRO A 156 -22.60 -20.00 -4.45
N GLU A 157 -23.43 -19.62 -3.47
CA GLU A 157 -24.19 -18.38 -3.45
C GLU A 157 -23.25 -17.17 -3.36
N GLN A 158 -22.19 -17.25 -2.53
CA GLN A 158 -21.20 -16.18 -2.44
C GLN A 158 -20.39 -16.06 -3.73
N PHE A 159 -19.96 -17.17 -4.32
CA PHE A 159 -19.25 -17.14 -5.60
C PHE A 159 -20.08 -16.52 -6.74
N ALA A 160 -21.40 -16.76 -6.74
CA ALA A 160 -22.30 -16.10 -7.70
C ALA A 160 -22.33 -14.59 -7.50
N LEU A 161 -22.35 -14.11 -6.24
CA LEU A 161 -22.26 -12.67 -5.93
C LEU A 161 -20.91 -12.07 -6.30
N ASP A 162 -19.81 -12.80 -6.10
CA ASP A 162 -18.47 -12.37 -6.49
C ASP A 162 -18.36 -12.17 -8.02
N ASP A 163 -18.92 -13.09 -8.81
CA ASP A 163 -18.96 -12.96 -10.27
C ASP A 163 -19.83 -11.77 -10.73
N GLU A 164 -20.95 -11.53 -10.08
CA GLU A 164 -21.78 -10.35 -10.34
C GLU A 164 -21.07 -9.06 -9.93
N ASN A 165 -20.41 -9.02 -8.78
CA ASN A 165 -19.62 -7.87 -8.34
C ASN A 165 -18.50 -7.57 -9.33
N ARG A 166 -17.82 -8.59 -9.85
CA ARG A 166 -16.81 -8.44 -10.90
C ARG A 166 -17.36 -7.71 -12.13
N LYS A 167 -18.54 -8.08 -12.59
CA LYS A 167 -19.23 -7.43 -13.72
C LYS A 167 -19.61 -5.98 -13.40
N LEU A 168 -20.13 -5.74 -12.19
CA LEU A 168 -20.47 -4.40 -11.71
C LEU A 168 -19.23 -3.49 -11.63
N ILE A 169 -18.10 -3.97 -11.09
CA ILE A 169 -16.85 -3.23 -11.02
C ILE A 169 -16.34 -2.90 -12.43
N LYS A 170 -16.41 -3.85 -13.35
CA LYS A 170 -16.00 -3.61 -14.74
C LYS A 170 -16.85 -2.52 -15.42
N GLN A 171 -18.18 -2.60 -15.23
CA GLN A 171 -19.10 -1.59 -15.71
C GLN A 171 -18.83 -0.22 -15.06
N PHE A 172 -18.66 -0.21 -13.73
CA PHE A 172 -18.37 1.01 -12.97
C PHE A 172 -17.11 1.71 -13.46
N TYR A 173 -16.01 0.99 -13.66
CA TYR A 173 -14.78 1.57 -14.20
C TYR A 173 -14.86 1.98 -15.67
N HIS A 174 -15.77 1.39 -16.43
CA HIS A 174 -16.07 1.84 -17.78
C HIS A 174 -16.86 3.14 -17.79
N GLU A 175 -17.85 3.25 -16.90
CA GLU A 175 -18.70 4.45 -16.76
C GLU A 175 -17.94 5.62 -16.11
N TYR A 176 -17.02 5.32 -15.19
CA TYR A 176 -16.20 6.30 -14.47
C TYR A 176 -14.69 6.03 -14.67
N PRO A 177 -14.14 6.32 -15.87
CA PRO A 177 -12.76 5.96 -16.22
C PRO A 177 -11.72 6.67 -15.36
N ASP A 178 -12.02 7.87 -14.83
CA ASP A 178 -11.12 8.67 -13.99
C ASP A 178 -11.30 8.43 -12.48
N PHE A 179 -12.17 7.48 -12.11
CA PHE A 179 -12.40 7.14 -10.71
C PHE A 179 -11.10 6.75 -9.99
N ASN A 180 -10.88 7.31 -8.80
CA ASN A 180 -9.67 7.17 -7.99
C ASN A 180 -9.97 7.35 -6.49
N GLU A 181 -8.96 7.20 -5.64
CA GLU A 181 -9.09 7.31 -4.17
C GLU A 181 -9.74 8.63 -3.69
N TYR A 182 -9.40 9.75 -4.33
CA TYR A 182 -9.94 11.06 -3.93
C TYR A 182 -11.44 11.20 -4.20
N MET A 183 -12.00 10.35 -5.04
CA MET A 183 -13.44 10.30 -5.34
C MET A 183 -14.17 9.31 -4.45
N ALA A 184 -13.50 8.24 -4.02
CA ALA A 184 -14.08 7.19 -3.17
C ALA A 184 -13.89 7.45 -1.68
N GLY A 185 -12.76 8.07 -1.30
CA GLY A 185 -12.30 8.11 0.07
C GLY A 185 -11.52 6.86 0.49
N PHE A 186 -10.84 6.99 1.61
CA PHE A 186 -9.91 5.96 2.11
C PHE A 186 -10.60 4.61 2.39
N TYR A 187 -11.75 4.64 3.06
CA TYR A 187 -12.48 3.44 3.45
C TYR A 187 -12.93 2.61 2.24
N TYR A 188 -13.60 3.25 1.29
CA TYR A 188 -14.16 2.55 0.13
C TYR A 188 -13.09 2.00 -0.81
N MET A 189 -11.96 2.71 -0.97
CA MET A 189 -10.84 2.17 -1.75
C MET A 189 -10.19 0.96 -1.10
N GLY A 190 -10.08 0.93 0.23
CA GLY A 190 -9.62 -0.23 0.97
C GLY A 190 -10.53 -1.43 0.78
N MET A 191 -11.84 -1.23 0.95
CA MET A 191 -12.84 -2.27 0.77
C MET A 191 -12.94 -2.75 -0.69
N LEU A 192 -12.83 -1.86 -1.67
CA LEU A 192 -12.78 -2.24 -3.08
C LEU A 192 -11.58 -3.15 -3.39
N GLY A 193 -10.43 -2.92 -2.74
CA GLY A 193 -9.29 -3.83 -2.81
C GLY A 193 -9.66 -5.25 -2.35
N VAL A 194 -10.39 -5.38 -1.24
CA VAL A 194 -10.88 -6.69 -0.73
C VAL A 194 -11.84 -7.35 -1.72
N VAL A 195 -12.80 -6.59 -2.26
CA VAL A 195 -13.75 -7.12 -3.27
C VAL A 195 -13.02 -7.60 -4.52
N LEU A 196 -11.98 -6.88 -4.95
CA LEU A 196 -11.15 -7.29 -6.09
C LEU A 196 -10.42 -8.61 -5.83
N LEU A 197 -9.89 -8.83 -4.62
CA LEU A 197 -9.27 -10.11 -4.24
C LEU A 197 -10.27 -11.28 -4.31
N HIS A 198 -11.52 -11.06 -3.91
CA HIS A 198 -12.56 -12.07 -3.99
C HIS A 198 -13.01 -12.34 -5.44
N ALA A 199 -13.05 -11.31 -6.27
CA ALA A 199 -13.45 -11.41 -7.67
C ALA A 199 -12.53 -12.32 -8.51
N VAL A 200 -11.25 -12.47 -8.14
CA VAL A 200 -10.30 -13.36 -8.85
C VAL A 200 -10.44 -14.84 -8.49
N GLN A 201 -11.22 -15.20 -7.47
CA GLN A 201 -11.52 -16.59 -7.14
C GLN A 201 -12.39 -17.25 -8.21
N THR A 202 -13.08 -16.46 -9.02
CA THR A 202 -13.79 -16.93 -10.21
C THR A 202 -12.83 -16.87 -11.40
N ASP A 203 -12.85 -17.83 -12.32
CA ASP A 203 -11.89 -18.02 -13.43
C ASP A 203 -11.76 -16.83 -14.44
N HIS A 204 -12.13 -15.63 -14.04
CA HIS A 204 -12.27 -14.49 -14.92
C HIS A 204 -11.24 -13.40 -14.62
N TYR A 205 -10.11 -13.47 -15.31
CA TYR A 205 -9.00 -12.50 -15.24
C TYR A 205 -9.21 -11.25 -16.10
N ASP A 206 -10.46 -10.88 -16.34
CA ASP A 206 -10.81 -9.80 -17.28
C ASP A 206 -10.69 -8.37 -16.70
N LEU A 207 -10.48 -8.24 -15.38
CA LEU A 207 -10.21 -6.95 -14.73
C LEU A 207 -8.74 -6.51 -14.86
N GLN A 208 -7.83 -7.44 -15.08
CA GLN A 208 -6.39 -7.19 -15.13
C GLN A 208 -5.97 -6.08 -16.09
N PRO A 209 -6.38 -6.08 -17.39
CA PRO A 209 -5.95 -5.03 -18.31
C PRO A 209 -6.47 -3.65 -17.90
N LEU A 210 -7.66 -3.62 -17.30
CA LEU A 210 -8.31 -2.40 -16.83
C LEU A 210 -7.55 -1.79 -15.66
N LEU A 211 -7.30 -2.58 -14.61
CA LEU A 211 -6.59 -2.14 -13.41
C LEU A 211 -5.16 -1.74 -13.73
N ARG A 212 -4.46 -2.54 -14.56
CA ARG A 212 -3.12 -2.22 -15.03
C ARG A 212 -3.03 -0.86 -15.71
N LYS A 213 -4.00 -0.53 -16.58
CA LYS A 213 -4.07 0.78 -17.22
C LYS A 213 -4.20 1.90 -16.20
N LYS A 214 -4.99 1.70 -15.14
CA LYS A 214 -5.18 2.68 -14.06
C LYS A 214 -3.92 2.85 -13.19
N VAL A 215 -3.20 1.78 -12.91
CA VAL A 215 -1.88 1.86 -12.24
C VAL A 215 -0.91 2.69 -13.07
N MET A 216 -0.81 2.40 -14.37
CA MET A 216 0.08 3.13 -15.29
C MET A 216 -0.30 4.61 -15.46
N ALA A 217 -1.56 4.96 -15.20
CA ALA A 217 -2.05 6.34 -15.14
C ALA A 217 -1.85 6.98 -13.75
N GLY A 218 -1.38 6.24 -12.75
CA GLY A 218 -1.14 6.72 -11.39
C GLY A 218 -2.41 7.01 -10.59
N ILE A 219 -3.56 6.45 -10.97
CA ILE A 219 -4.87 6.67 -10.33
C ILE A 219 -5.39 5.44 -9.56
N PHE A 220 -4.68 4.33 -9.62
CA PHE A 220 -4.94 3.13 -8.82
C PHE A 220 -3.66 2.69 -8.12
N PRO A 221 -3.71 2.27 -6.84
CA PRO A 221 -2.52 1.86 -6.08
C PRO A 221 -1.84 0.64 -6.72
N ALA A 222 -0.53 0.75 -6.95
CA ALA A 222 0.22 -0.31 -7.61
C ALA A 222 0.38 -1.56 -6.73
N ASP A 223 0.51 -1.37 -5.40
CA ASP A 223 0.56 -2.45 -4.41
C ASP A 223 -0.74 -3.26 -4.42
N LYS A 224 -1.90 -2.62 -4.47
CA LYS A 224 -3.20 -3.29 -4.57
C LYS A 224 -3.36 -4.07 -5.88
N TYR A 225 -2.84 -3.53 -6.97
CA TYR A 225 -2.82 -4.26 -8.23
C TYR A 225 -1.90 -5.49 -8.18
N MET A 226 -0.71 -5.36 -7.58
CA MET A 226 0.20 -6.50 -7.41
C MET A 226 -0.35 -7.56 -6.46
N GLU A 227 -1.06 -7.16 -5.38
CA GLU A 227 -1.80 -8.10 -4.51
C GLU A 227 -2.90 -8.84 -5.28
N PHE A 228 -3.66 -8.14 -6.11
CA PHE A 228 -4.68 -8.74 -6.98
C PHE A 228 -4.09 -9.77 -7.94
N GLU A 229 -2.98 -9.46 -8.61
CA GLU A 229 -2.27 -10.38 -9.51
C GLU A 229 -1.74 -11.60 -8.73
N ALA A 230 -1.04 -11.36 -7.61
CA ALA A 230 -0.45 -12.41 -6.80
C ALA A 230 -1.53 -13.37 -6.26
N TRP A 231 -2.66 -12.84 -5.80
CA TRP A 231 -3.77 -13.67 -5.33
C TRP A 231 -4.36 -14.54 -6.44
N TRP A 232 -4.51 -13.98 -7.65
CA TRP A 232 -4.96 -14.76 -8.80
C TRP A 232 -3.97 -15.88 -9.15
N GLU A 233 -2.66 -15.60 -9.13
CA GLU A 233 -1.59 -16.57 -9.39
C GLU A 233 -1.57 -17.67 -8.32
N ASP A 234 -1.75 -17.34 -7.04
CA ASP A 234 -1.77 -18.29 -5.93
C ASP A 234 -2.94 -19.28 -6.01
N VAL A 235 -4.11 -18.85 -6.50
CA VAL A 235 -5.30 -19.74 -6.63
C VAL A 235 -5.32 -20.54 -7.95
N HIS A 236 -4.41 -20.26 -8.89
CA HIS A 236 -4.29 -20.94 -10.17
C HIS A 236 -2.95 -21.68 -10.30
N PRO A 237 -2.87 -22.98 -9.92
CA PRO A 237 -1.60 -23.72 -9.90
C PRO A 237 -0.86 -23.69 -11.24
N GLY A 238 0.47 -23.56 -11.18
CA GLY A 238 1.36 -23.54 -12.35
C GLY A 238 1.51 -22.18 -13.02
N LYS A 239 0.97 -21.12 -12.42
CA LYS A 239 1.26 -19.75 -12.84
C LYS A 239 2.53 -19.23 -12.17
N GLU A 240 3.34 -18.50 -12.94
CA GLU A 240 4.51 -17.81 -12.40
C GLU A 240 4.09 -16.48 -11.76
N HIS A 241 4.72 -16.12 -10.63
CA HIS A 241 4.48 -14.84 -9.97
C HIS A 241 5.10 -13.70 -10.77
N HIS A 242 4.24 -12.90 -11.42
CA HIS A 242 4.67 -11.82 -12.31
C HIS A 242 5.42 -10.69 -11.61
N TYR A 243 5.08 -10.42 -10.34
CA TYR A 243 5.63 -9.29 -9.57
C TYR A 243 6.38 -9.71 -8.31
N GLY A 244 6.44 -11.00 -8.02
CA GLY A 244 7.13 -11.54 -6.84
C GLY A 244 6.55 -11.05 -5.52
N SER A 245 5.23 -10.83 -5.48
CA SER A 245 4.51 -10.32 -4.30
C SER A 245 3.55 -11.34 -3.68
N GLY A 246 3.51 -12.56 -4.20
CA GLY A 246 2.65 -13.64 -3.72
C GLY A 246 3.16 -14.29 -2.43
N LEU A 247 2.28 -15.12 -1.82
CA LEU A 247 2.56 -15.90 -0.61
C LEU A 247 3.68 -16.94 -0.76
N ASN A 248 4.19 -17.13 -1.99
CA ASN A 248 5.27 -18.06 -2.24
C ASN A 248 6.67 -17.44 -2.10
N ASN A 249 6.76 -16.09 -2.08
CA ASN A 249 8.06 -15.42 -2.06
C ASN A 249 8.33 -14.61 -0.78
N ILE A 250 7.31 -13.91 -0.25
CA ILE A 250 7.46 -13.07 0.95
C ILE A 250 6.19 -13.20 1.79
N TYR A 251 6.28 -13.91 2.93
CA TYR A 251 5.11 -14.21 3.75
C TYR A 251 5.46 -14.34 5.24
N TYR A 252 4.45 -14.18 6.08
CA TYR A 252 4.56 -14.44 7.52
C TYR A 252 3.92 -15.79 7.88
N ILE A 253 4.54 -16.48 8.83
CA ILE A 253 3.91 -17.52 9.66
C ILE A 253 4.08 -17.06 11.10
N GLY A 254 2.98 -16.75 11.77
CA GLY A 254 3.04 -16.15 13.10
C GLY A 254 3.86 -14.84 13.11
N ASN A 255 4.95 -14.84 13.84
CA ASN A 255 5.85 -13.69 14.00
C ASN A 255 7.12 -13.76 13.14
N THR A 256 7.26 -14.75 12.27
CA THR A 256 8.45 -14.95 11.44
C THR A 256 8.15 -14.58 9.99
N LEU A 257 8.94 -13.69 9.41
CA LEU A 257 8.95 -13.36 7.99
C LEU A 257 9.84 -14.36 7.25
N PHE A 258 9.30 -15.03 6.26
CA PHE A 258 10.04 -15.87 5.34
C PHE A 258 10.19 -15.16 3.98
N VAL A 259 11.37 -15.30 3.40
CA VAL A 259 11.70 -14.73 2.08
C VAL A 259 12.30 -15.84 1.24
N GLU A 260 11.68 -16.12 0.09
CA GLU A 260 12.14 -17.08 -0.90
C GLU A 260 12.45 -16.34 -2.21
N GLN A 261 13.71 -16.35 -2.64
CA GLN A 261 14.10 -15.65 -3.86
C GLN A 261 13.53 -16.37 -5.09
N PRO A 262 12.80 -15.68 -5.99
CA PRO A 262 12.27 -16.29 -7.19
C PRO A 262 13.37 -16.53 -8.24
N ASP A 263 13.29 -17.63 -8.98
CA ASP A 263 14.25 -17.97 -10.03
C ASP A 263 14.24 -16.96 -11.20
N ASN A 264 13.09 -16.34 -11.46
CA ASN A 264 12.88 -15.42 -12.57
C ASN A 264 13.00 -13.93 -12.19
N LEU A 265 13.84 -13.59 -11.20
CA LEU A 265 13.99 -12.25 -10.61
C LEU A 265 14.11 -11.13 -11.65
N LYS A 266 14.95 -11.33 -12.70
CA LYS A 266 15.11 -10.33 -13.77
C LYS A 266 13.79 -10.04 -14.53
N GLN A 267 12.95 -11.05 -14.69
CA GLN A 267 11.66 -10.89 -15.35
C GLN A 267 10.67 -10.18 -14.44
N ILE A 268 10.70 -10.46 -13.14
CA ILE A 268 9.91 -9.78 -12.11
C ILE A 268 10.23 -8.27 -12.10
N ASP A 269 11.50 -7.91 -12.01
CA ASP A 269 11.92 -6.49 -12.02
C ASP A 269 11.50 -5.77 -13.31
N LYS A 270 11.66 -6.44 -14.46
CA LYS A 270 11.19 -5.92 -15.74
C LYS A 270 9.66 -5.72 -15.79
N ASN A 271 8.90 -6.59 -15.14
CA ASN A 271 7.44 -6.44 -15.06
C ASN A 271 7.05 -5.28 -14.14
N ARG A 272 7.72 -5.10 -13.00
CA ARG A 272 7.57 -3.94 -12.10
C ARG A 272 7.87 -2.64 -12.84
N GLU A 273 8.97 -2.60 -13.59
CA GLU A 273 9.32 -1.44 -14.44
C GLU A 273 8.24 -1.14 -15.50
N LYS A 274 7.65 -2.16 -16.12
CA LYS A 274 6.55 -1.97 -17.09
C LYS A 274 5.29 -1.39 -16.48
N LEU A 275 5.03 -1.62 -15.20
CA LEU A 275 3.97 -0.95 -14.44
C LEU A 275 4.27 0.53 -14.16
N GLY A 276 5.52 0.95 -14.29
CA GLY A 276 5.98 2.28 -13.92
C GLY A 276 6.59 2.37 -12.54
N LEU A 277 6.75 1.23 -11.85
CA LEU A 277 7.44 1.16 -10.57
C LEU A 277 8.95 1.25 -10.78
N ALA A 278 9.63 1.98 -9.90
CA ALA A 278 11.09 1.98 -9.82
C ALA A 278 11.61 0.97 -8.79
N GLU A 279 10.70 0.37 -8.03
CA GLU A 279 10.99 -0.61 -6.99
C GLU A 279 11.36 -1.96 -7.60
N THR A 280 12.54 -2.47 -7.29
CA THR A 280 12.94 -3.85 -7.58
C THR A 280 12.33 -4.83 -6.57
N TRP A 281 12.40 -6.14 -6.85
CA TRP A 281 12.02 -7.15 -5.87
C TRP A 281 12.88 -7.07 -4.60
N GLN A 282 14.19 -6.83 -4.75
CA GLN A 282 15.10 -6.68 -3.61
C GLN A 282 14.77 -5.45 -2.75
N ASP A 283 14.36 -4.34 -3.36
CA ASP A 283 13.86 -3.17 -2.61
C ASP A 283 12.62 -3.54 -1.79
N ALA A 284 11.67 -4.29 -2.38
CA ALA A 284 10.48 -4.74 -1.68
C ALA A 284 10.82 -5.66 -0.51
N VAL A 285 11.78 -6.58 -0.67
CA VAL A 285 12.30 -7.43 0.42
C VAL A 285 12.91 -6.57 1.52
N LYS A 286 13.80 -5.63 1.19
CA LYS A 286 14.45 -4.74 2.18
C LYS A 286 13.41 -4.02 3.03
N LYS A 287 12.36 -3.49 2.42
CA LYS A 287 11.26 -2.82 3.13
C LYS A 287 10.50 -3.76 4.05
N ARG A 288 10.19 -4.98 3.59
CA ARG A 288 9.50 -5.99 4.41
C ARG A 288 10.33 -6.46 5.59
N VAL A 289 11.63 -6.66 5.39
CA VAL A 289 12.56 -7.03 6.46
C VAL A 289 12.60 -5.92 7.52
N TRP A 290 12.78 -4.67 7.08
CA TRP A 290 12.76 -3.52 7.99
C TRP A 290 11.46 -3.44 8.80
N GLU A 291 10.30 -3.60 8.16
CA GLU A 291 9.00 -3.61 8.86
C GLU A 291 8.86 -4.76 9.84
N CYS A 292 9.37 -5.96 9.50
CA CYS A 292 9.40 -7.09 10.40
C CYS A 292 10.24 -6.80 11.64
N GLU A 293 11.48 -6.35 11.45
CA GLU A 293 12.41 -6.04 12.52
C GLU A 293 11.90 -4.93 13.46
N HIS A 294 11.20 -3.92 12.94
CA HIS A 294 10.64 -2.80 13.69
C HIS A 294 9.19 -3.02 14.15
N ASN A 295 8.63 -4.20 13.92
CA ASN A 295 7.24 -4.54 14.26
C ASN A 295 6.21 -3.51 13.74
N THR A 296 6.35 -3.07 12.53
CA THR A 296 5.50 -2.06 11.89
C THR A 296 5.00 -2.50 10.52
N SER A 297 4.09 -1.74 9.91
CA SER A 297 3.60 -1.92 8.54
C SER A 297 3.38 -0.58 7.84
N PHE A 298 4.20 0.43 8.18
CA PHE A 298 4.02 1.78 7.65
C PHE A 298 4.34 1.89 6.16
N ILE A 299 5.37 1.20 5.68
CA ILE A 299 5.86 1.35 4.31
C ILE A 299 5.00 0.56 3.32
N THR A 300 4.80 -0.73 3.59
CA THR A 300 4.14 -1.63 2.63
C THR A 300 2.63 -1.74 2.83
N GLY A 301 2.14 -1.44 4.02
CA GLY A 301 0.71 -1.32 4.31
C GLY A 301 -0.04 -2.61 4.52
N SER A 302 0.47 -3.75 4.12
CA SER A 302 -0.18 -5.05 4.30
C SER A 302 0.80 -6.14 4.70
N ARG A 303 0.33 -7.13 5.46
CA ARG A 303 1.07 -8.35 5.79
C ARG A 303 0.39 -9.53 5.12
N GLN A 304 1.09 -10.17 4.21
CA GLN A 304 0.66 -11.45 3.67
C GLN A 304 1.07 -12.55 4.65
N SER A 305 0.13 -13.41 5.05
CA SER A 305 0.35 -14.46 6.03
C SER A 305 -0.12 -15.81 5.52
N ARG A 306 0.64 -16.86 5.75
CA ARG A 306 0.19 -18.24 5.64
C ARG A 306 -0.38 -18.68 6.98
N ILE A 307 -1.52 -19.38 6.96
CA ILE A 307 -2.18 -19.94 8.14
C ILE A 307 -2.34 -21.43 7.89
N PHE A 308 -1.82 -22.26 8.80
CA PHE A 308 -1.84 -23.72 8.66
C PHE A 308 -2.96 -24.40 9.46
N GLY A 309 -3.59 -23.73 10.37
CA GLY A 309 -4.67 -24.31 11.18
C GLY A 309 -4.82 -23.58 12.50
N ASP A 310 -3.97 -23.87 13.46
CA ASP A 310 -3.92 -23.20 14.73
C ASP A 310 -2.49 -22.70 15.05
N GLU A 311 -2.33 -22.05 16.23
CA GLU A 311 -1.03 -21.49 16.64
C GLU A 311 0.05 -22.57 16.86
N GLU A 312 -0.33 -23.81 17.21
CA GLU A 312 0.61 -24.91 17.40
C GLU A 312 1.11 -25.42 16.05
N ASP A 313 0.24 -25.55 15.06
CA ASP A 313 0.59 -25.91 13.68
C ASP A 313 1.51 -24.88 13.05
N ASP A 314 1.21 -23.59 13.23
CA ASP A 314 2.08 -22.50 12.76
C ASP A 314 3.46 -22.55 13.42
N ALA A 315 3.55 -22.80 14.73
CA ALA A 315 4.81 -22.89 15.45
C ALA A 315 5.66 -24.10 15.00
N ALA A 316 5.03 -25.25 14.76
CA ALA A 316 5.70 -26.45 14.25
C ALA A 316 6.27 -26.22 12.84
N GLU A 317 5.49 -25.56 11.96
CA GLU A 317 5.91 -25.24 10.60
C GLU A 317 7.05 -24.21 10.58
N VAL A 318 7.00 -23.19 11.43
CA VAL A 318 8.10 -22.22 11.61
C VAL A 318 9.38 -22.93 12.02
N ALA A 319 9.32 -23.84 13.02
CA ALA A 319 10.49 -24.57 13.47
C ALA A 319 11.09 -25.46 12.37
N ARG A 320 10.24 -26.15 11.61
CA ARG A 320 10.64 -26.99 10.47
C ARG A 320 11.33 -26.18 9.38
N LEU A 321 10.72 -25.08 8.95
CA LEU A 321 11.27 -24.21 7.89
C LEU A 321 12.59 -23.58 8.30
N LYS A 322 12.73 -23.11 9.54
CA LYS A 322 14.00 -22.58 10.03
C LYS A 322 15.11 -23.62 9.96
N GLN A 323 14.83 -24.85 10.43
CA GLN A 323 15.82 -25.93 10.40
C GLN A 323 16.25 -26.25 8.97
N GLU A 324 15.33 -26.26 8.00
CA GLU A 324 15.64 -26.48 6.59
C GLU A 324 16.52 -25.36 6.03
N ILE A 325 16.15 -24.10 6.28
CA ILE A 325 16.88 -22.91 5.83
C ILE A 325 18.29 -22.87 6.43
N ASP A 326 18.44 -23.18 7.71
CA ASP A 326 19.75 -23.24 8.37
C ASP A 326 20.65 -24.32 7.75
N ALA A 327 20.07 -25.47 7.38
CA ALA A 327 20.79 -26.51 6.66
C ALA A 327 21.21 -26.10 5.25
N GLU A 328 20.35 -25.38 4.50
CA GLU A 328 20.65 -24.79 3.20
C GLU A 328 21.79 -23.77 3.31
N HIS A 329 21.73 -22.85 4.28
CA HIS A 329 22.80 -21.88 4.54
C HIS A 329 24.14 -22.55 4.87
N ALA A 330 24.11 -23.64 5.66
CA ALA A 330 25.31 -24.41 5.96
C ALA A 330 25.91 -25.09 4.69
N ALA A 331 25.07 -25.37 3.69
CA ALA A 331 25.48 -25.87 2.39
C ALA A 331 25.88 -24.77 1.36
N GLY A 332 25.76 -23.49 1.75
CA GLY A 332 26.08 -22.33 0.91
C GLY A 332 24.93 -21.88 -0.01
N ASP A 333 23.72 -22.34 0.24
CA ASP A 333 22.51 -21.90 -0.45
C ASP A 333 21.75 -20.85 0.37
N PHE A 334 21.57 -19.65 -0.20
CA PHE A 334 20.93 -18.51 0.44
C PHE A 334 19.67 -18.05 -0.31
N HIS A 335 19.01 -18.94 -1.04
CA HIS A 335 17.77 -18.63 -1.73
C HIS A 335 16.59 -18.38 -0.79
N ARG A 336 16.58 -18.97 0.39
CA ARG A 336 15.58 -18.76 1.43
C ARG A 336 16.20 -18.10 2.65
N MET A 337 15.46 -17.19 3.27
CA MET A 337 15.86 -16.49 4.49
C MET A 337 14.65 -16.34 5.43
N TYR A 338 14.91 -16.11 6.72
CA TYR A 338 13.86 -15.75 7.65
C TYR A 338 14.32 -14.65 8.62
N TYR A 339 13.34 -13.90 9.14
CA TYR A 339 13.55 -12.76 10.04
C TYR A 339 12.50 -12.78 11.14
N GLU A 340 12.90 -12.46 12.37
CA GLU A 340 11.99 -12.40 13.51
C GLU A 340 11.41 -11.01 13.67
N LYS A 341 10.12 -10.96 13.99
CA LYS A 341 9.41 -9.73 14.27
C LYS A 341 9.98 -9.04 15.52
N GLY A 342 10.31 -7.75 15.39
CA GLY A 342 10.85 -6.96 16.47
C GLY A 342 12.27 -7.35 16.87
N SER A 343 13.04 -7.99 15.99
CA SER A 343 14.44 -8.37 16.25
C SER A 343 15.38 -7.17 16.35
N LYS A 344 15.07 -6.04 15.67
CA LYS A 344 15.67 -4.75 15.99
C LYS A 344 14.80 -4.04 17.04
N VAL A 345 15.33 -3.95 18.26
CA VAL A 345 14.78 -3.02 19.25
C VAL A 345 15.16 -1.62 18.77
N SER A 346 14.15 -0.75 18.54
CA SER A 346 14.41 0.67 18.31
C SER A 346 15.12 1.21 19.55
N GLU A 347 16.39 1.59 19.40
CA GLU A 347 17.13 2.33 20.40
C GLU A 347 16.51 3.70 20.67
#